data_a53c1de1dbc8e8c9ad078ba5d30fe24b
#
_entry.id   a53c1de1dbc8e8c9ad078ba5d30fe24b
#
_cell.length_a   1.000
_cell.length_b   1.000
_cell.length_c   1.000
_cell.angle_alpha   90.00
_cell.angle_beta   90.00
_cell.angle_gamma   90.00
#
_symmetry.space_group_name_H-M   'P 1'
#
loop_
_entity.id
_entity.type
_entity.pdbx_description
1 polymer ?
#
loop_
_entity_poly.entity_id
_entity_poly.type
_entity_poly.pdbx_seq_one_letter_code
_entity_poly.pdbx_strand_id
1 'polypeptide(L)'
;MSEQRLTIRDVAARAGVSRAAVSLAFNNKPGVSEATRARIMEVARSMGWEPNLSARALNKQGTGTIGLAISRPARQLGLEPFYMEFISGLESVLSDHSGALLLRLVKSLDEEIDLQRRWWRSGQIAGSVLVDFRENDPRVPALAQLGMPVVAVAHPSLTGPFTSLWTDDTTAITEAVRYLAALGHRSISRIGGTAELGHSVIRAAAFTAAMADLGLPEGRQLTTDFSGETGARATRSLLSAAERPTAIIYDNDLMAVAGLSVAAEMGLRVPADISLLAWDDSQLCKLTHPPLSAMSHDIHAFGADVARTLYEVLSGKHVAPHQVPTPTFTPRGSTGPPPKRQ
;
A
#
# COMPACT_ATOMS: atom_id res chain seq x y z
N MET A 1 33.66 22.11 15.34
CA MET A 1 34.15 21.00 16.18
C MET A 1 33.29 19.79 15.80
N SER A 2 33.85 18.73 15.19
CA SER A 2 33.11 17.53 14.87
C SER A 2 32.81 16.78 16.17
N GLU A 3 31.56 16.60 16.52
CA GLU A 3 31.13 15.69 17.59
C GLU A 3 31.64 14.28 17.26
N GLN A 4 32.55 13.79 18.07
CA GLN A 4 33.11 12.46 17.91
C GLN A 4 32.05 11.46 18.32
N ARG A 5 31.58 10.63 17.36
CA ARG A 5 30.53 9.64 17.57
C ARG A 5 30.95 8.67 18.69
N LEU A 6 30.20 8.68 19.79
CA LEU A 6 30.43 7.79 20.94
C LEU A 6 30.30 6.33 20.51
N THR A 7 31.14 5.49 21.11
CA THR A 7 31.19 4.05 20.78
C THR A 7 30.89 3.18 22.00
N ILE A 8 30.63 1.89 21.78
CA ILE A 8 30.46 0.91 22.86
C ILE A 8 31.68 0.87 23.81
N ARG A 9 32.88 1.24 23.34
CA ARG A 9 34.09 1.31 24.14
C ARG A 9 33.99 2.43 25.18
N ASP A 10 33.45 3.56 24.79
CA ASP A 10 33.32 4.73 25.65
C ASP A 10 32.31 4.46 26.77
N VAL A 11 31.19 3.80 26.46
CA VAL A 11 30.22 3.34 27.48
C VAL A 11 30.84 2.31 28.42
N ALA A 12 31.55 1.32 27.88
CA ALA A 12 32.22 0.28 28.67
C ALA A 12 33.24 0.87 29.63
N ALA A 13 34.07 1.80 29.15
CA ALA A 13 35.05 2.51 29.98
C ALA A 13 34.37 3.31 31.10
N ARG A 14 33.30 4.07 30.78
CA ARG A 14 32.61 4.91 31.76
C ARG A 14 31.78 4.10 32.77
N ALA A 15 31.23 2.95 32.34
CA ALA A 15 30.49 2.05 33.22
C ALA A 15 31.40 1.10 34.03
N GLY A 16 32.71 1.08 33.78
CA GLY A 16 33.65 0.19 34.44
C GLY A 16 33.42 -1.31 34.16
N VAL A 17 33.06 -1.65 32.91
CA VAL A 17 32.76 -3.00 32.49
C VAL A 17 33.41 -3.36 31.14
N SER A 18 33.39 -4.64 30.77
CA SER A 18 33.84 -5.05 29.45
C SER A 18 32.83 -4.68 28.34
N ARG A 19 33.32 -4.53 27.09
CA ARG A 19 32.45 -4.34 25.92
C ARG A 19 31.40 -5.48 25.78
N ALA A 20 31.82 -6.70 26.15
CA ALA A 20 30.93 -7.85 26.16
C ALA A 20 29.78 -7.66 27.16
N ALA A 21 30.06 -7.15 28.36
CA ALA A 21 29.03 -6.87 29.35
C ALA A 21 28.04 -5.78 28.89
N VAL A 22 28.50 -4.72 28.22
CA VAL A 22 27.62 -3.72 27.61
C VAL A 22 26.74 -4.36 26.54
N SER A 23 27.31 -5.18 25.66
CA SER A 23 26.53 -5.91 24.62
C SER A 23 25.48 -6.85 25.23
N LEU A 24 25.84 -7.62 26.29
CA LEU A 24 24.89 -8.50 26.98
C LEU A 24 23.77 -7.72 27.66
N ALA A 25 24.09 -6.55 28.26
CA ALA A 25 23.11 -5.69 28.91
C ALA A 25 22.07 -5.16 27.93
N PHE A 26 22.49 -4.61 26.79
CA PHE A 26 21.59 -4.07 25.77
C PHE A 26 20.82 -5.12 24.98
N ASN A 27 21.34 -6.36 24.89
CA ASN A 27 20.66 -7.47 24.23
C ASN A 27 19.85 -8.34 25.18
N ASN A 28 19.64 -7.92 26.41
CA ASN A 28 18.92 -8.63 27.45
C ASN A 28 19.35 -10.11 27.65
N LYS A 29 20.63 -10.40 27.41
CA LYS A 29 21.19 -11.76 27.54
C LYS A 29 21.65 -12.02 28.99
N PRO A 30 21.63 -13.30 29.43
CA PRO A 30 22.22 -13.67 30.71
C PRO A 30 23.74 -13.42 30.73
N GLY A 31 24.33 -13.26 31.93
CA GLY A 31 25.77 -13.01 32.14
C GLY A 31 26.09 -11.62 32.68
N VAL A 32 25.07 -10.81 32.97
CA VAL A 32 25.19 -9.52 33.66
C VAL A 32 24.11 -9.42 34.74
N SER A 33 24.49 -9.03 35.94
CA SER A 33 23.52 -8.83 37.03
C SER A 33 22.60 -7.66 36.77
N GLU A 34 21.39 -7.65 37.33
CA GLU A 34 20.42 -6.58 37.15
C GLU A 34 20.97 -5.21 37.58
N ALA A 35 21.70 -5.14 38.68
CA ALA A 35 22.34 -3.91 39.13
C ALA A 35 23.40 -3.40 38.12
N THR A 36 24.19 -4.31 37.55
CA THR A 36 25.17 -3.94 36.52
C THR A 36 24.48 -3.51 35.22
N ARG A 37 23.38 -4.18 34.84
CA ARG A 37 22.56 -3.81 33.69
C ARG A 37 22.00 -2.39 33.85
N ALA A 38 21.37 -2.09 34.98
CA ALA A 38 20.83 -0.77 35.27
C ALA A 38 21.91 0.33 35.20
N ARG A 39 23.09 0.07 35.76
CA ARG A 39 24.23 1.00 35.69
C ARG A 39 24.70 1.25 34.25
N ILE A 40 24.79 0.22 33.42
CA ILE A 40 25.19 0.35 32.01
C ILE A 40 24.17 1.20 31.25
N MET A 41 22.87 0.95 31.45
CA MET A 41 21.80 1.71 30.79
C MET A 41 21.80 3.18 31.20
N GLU A 42 22.03 3.47 32.49
CA GLU A 42 22.10 4.84 33.00
C GLU A 42 23.32 5.60 32.42
N VAL A 43 24.50 4.95 32.39
CA VAL A 43 25.68 5.53 31.77
C VAL A 43 25.48 5.81 30.29
N ALA A 44 24.92 4.87 29.53
CA ALA A 44 24.65 5.08 28.12
C ALA A 44 23.68 6.26 27.88
N ARG A 45 22.61 6.34 28.67
CA ARG A 45 21.64 7.44 28.62
C ARG A 45 22.29 8.78 28.94
N SER A 46 23.08 8.86 29.99
CA SER A 46 23.81 10.10 30.39
C SER A 46 24.83 10.57 29.36
N MET A 47 25.35 9.65 28.55
CA MET A 47 26.27 9.94 27.45
C MET A 47 25.55 10.23 26.13
N GLY A 48 24.24 10.05 26.01
CA GLY A 48 23.52 10.12 24.75
C GLY A 48 23.95 9.03 23.74
N TRP A 49 24.47 7.89 24.26
CA TRP A 49 24.91 6.79 23.41
C TRP A 49 23.80 5.78 23.20
N GLU A 50 23.58 5.43 21.95
CA GLU A 50 22.70 4.35 21.53
C GLU A 50 23.46 3.26 20.76
N PRO A 51 23.04 1.99 20.92
CA PRO A 51 23.65 0.89 20.17
C PRO A 51 23.54 1.13 18.65
N ASN A 52 24.64 0.98 17.93
CA ASN A 52 24.62 1.06 16.47
C ASN A 52 23.78 -0.11 15.90
N LEU A 53 22.73 0.22 15.16
CA LEU A 53 21.83 -0.73 14.50
C LEU A 53 22.60 -1.71 13.59
N SER A 54 23.65 -1.24 12.92
CA SER A 54 24.54 -2.10 12.11
C SER A 54 25.31 -3.13 12.94
N ALA A 55 25.63 -2.82 14.20
CA ALA A 55 26.29 -3.76 15.12
C ALA A 55 25.29 -4.78 15.73
N ARG A 56 24.01 -4.43 15.81
CA ARG A 56 22.92 -5.37 16.16
C ARG A 56 22.67 -6.39 15.07
N ALA A 57 22.74 -5.99 13.80
CA ALA A 57 22.61 -6.88 12.64
C ALA A 57 23.65 -8.00 12.62
N LEU A 58 24.89 -7.71 13.05
CA LEU A 58 25.97 -8.70 13.19
C LEU A 58 25.70 -9.78 14.25
N ASN A 59 24.80 -9.52 15.19
CA ASN A 59 24.48 -10.42 16.32
C ASN A 59 23.20 -11.27 16.13
N LYS A 60 22.76 -11.57 14.89
CA LYS A 60 21.58 -12.41 14.55
C LYS A 60 20.20 -11.88 15.04
N GLN A 61 20.12 -10.73 15.61
CA GLN A 61 18.84 -10.05 15.84
C GLN A 61 18.71 -9.00 14.73
N GLY A 62 18.03 -9.31 13.66
CA GLY A 62 17.89 -8.49 12.46
C GLY A 62 17.74 -6.98 12.75
N THR A 63 18.05 -6.14 11.78
CA THR A 63 18.05 -4.67 11.90
C THR A 63 16.72 -4.08 12.36
N GLY A 64 15.63 -4.87 12.42
CA GLY A 64 14.27 -4.36 12.58
C GLY A 64 13.81 -3.50 11.39
N THR A 65 14.65 -3.37 10.37
CA THR A 65 14.35 -2.56 9.19
C THR A 65 13.57 -3.40 8.17
N ILE A 66 12.47 -2.87 7.72
CA ILE A 66 11.60 -3.49 6.71
C ILE A 66 11.81 -2.79 5.37
N GLY A 67 11.98 -3.58 4.32
CA GLY A 67 12.12 -3.08 2.96
C GLY A 67 10.75 -2.85 2.30
N LEU A 68 10.60 -1.73 1.59
CA LEU A 68 9.50 -1.46 0.68
C LEU A 68 10.09 -0.80 -0.58
N ALA A 69 10.09 -1.52 -1.67
CA ALA A 69 10.46 -0.97 -2.97
C ALA A 69 9.20 -0.81 -3.83
N ILE A 70 9.06 0.34 -4.49
CA ILE A 70 7.87 0.67 -5.29
C ILE A 70 8.33 1.04 -6.69
N SER A 71 7.82 0.30 -7.69
CA SER A 71 8.11 0.54 -9.11
C SER A 71 7.13 1.53 -9.71
N ARG A 72 7.21 2.80 -9.25
CA ARG A 72 6.39 3.91 -9.77
C ARG A 72 7.19 5.20 -9.89
N PRO A 73 6.79 6.12 -10.80
CA PRO A 73 7.40 7.44 -10.89
C PRO A 73 7.25 8.21 -9.57
N ALA A 74 8.33 8.85 -9.10
CA ALA A 74 8.36 9.53 -7.81
C ALA A 74 7.28 10.63 -7.67
N ARG A 75 6.99 11.35 -8.76
CA ARG A 75 5.93 12.38 -8.77
C ARG A 75 4.54 11.80 -8.54
N GLN A 76 4.28 10.61 -9.07
CA GLN A 76 3.00 9.93 -8.95
C GLN A 76 2.76 9.46 -7.51
N LEU A 77 3.77 8.86 -6.88
CA LEU A 77 3.70 8.41 -5.49
C LEU A 77 3.30 9.55 -4.53
N GLY A 78 3.83 10.76 -4.75
CA GLY A 78 3.52 11.92 -3.91
C GLY A 78 2.10 12.49 -4.10
N LEU A 79 1.40 12.09 -5.16
CA LEU A 79 0.04 12.54 -5.47
C LEU A 79 -1.03 11.50 -5.14
N GLU A 80 -0.66 10.24 -4.99
CA GLU A 80 -1.56 9.11 -4.74
C GLU A 80 -1.71 8.89 -3.22
N PRO A 81 -2.87 9.22 -2.61
CA PRO A 81 -3.07 9.16 -1.16
C PRO A 81 -2.89 7.75 -0.59
N PHE A 82 -3.25 6.71 -1.37
CA PHE A 82 -3.16 5.31 -0.97
C PHE A 82 -1.81 4.97 -0.33
N TYR A 83 -0.70 5.29 -0.99
CA TYR A 83 0.62 4.94 -0.48
C TYR A 83 0.99 5.66 0.80
N MET A 84 0.58 6.92 0.98
CA MET A 84 0.87 7.67 2.20
C MET A 84 0.08 7.13 3.39
N GLU A 85 -1.19 6.80 3.20
CA GLU A 85 -2.04 6.16 4.21
C GLU A 85 -1.50 4.76 4.56
N PHE A 86 -1.14 3.96 3.56
CA PHE A 86 -0.58 2.62 3.73
C PHE A 86 0.76 2.64 4.49
N ILE A 87 1.68 3.54 4.09
CA ILE A 87 2.98 3.72 4.77
C ILE A 87 2.77 4.20 6.21
N SER A 88 1.83 5.11 6.45
CA SER A 88 1.48 5.56 7.80
C SER A 88 1.01 4.39 8.68
N GLY A 89 0.20 3.48 8.10
CA GLY A 89 -0.20 2.25 8.78
C GLY A 89 0.97 1.33 9.10
N LEU A 90 1.87 1.09 8.15
CA LEU A 90 3.11 0.33 8.38
C LEU A 90 3.93 0.94 9.53
N GLU A 91 4.20 2.25 9.47
CA GLU A 91 5.00 2.97 10.44
C GLU A 91 4.41 2.96 11.86
N SER A 92 3.09 2.98 12.00
CA SER A 92 2.44 2.89 13.31
C SER A 92 2.85 1.64 14.10
N VAL A 93 2.99 0.50 13.40
CA VAL A 93 3.41 -0.77 14.01
C VAL A 93 4.94 -0.87 14.12
N LEU A 94 5.68 -0.38 13.10
CA LEU A 94 7.14 -0.39 13.13
C LEU A 94 7.69 0.42 14.31
N SER A 95 7.10 1.58 14.59
CA SER A 95 7.49 2.45 15.71
C SER A 95 7.37 1.73 17.06
N ASP A 96 6.29 0.98 17.28
CA ASP A 96 6.06 0.19 18.51
C ASP A 96 7.12 -0.90 18.70
N HIS A 97 7.69 -1.39 17.61
CA HIS A 97 8.74 -2.43 17.62
C HIS A 97 10.17 -1.86 17.50
N SER A 98 10.35 -0.54 17.58
CA SER A 98 11.63 0.14 17.30
C SER A 98 12.22 -0.26 15.94
N GLY A 99 11.35 -0.56 14.98
CA GLY A 99 11.69 -0.86 13.59
C GLY A 99 11.83 0.42 12.75
N ALA A 100 12.20 0.24 11.49
CA ALA A 100 12.27 1.34 10.52
C ALA A 100 11.84 0.86 9.14
N LEU A 101 11.26 1.75 8.33
CA LEU A 101 10.95 1.49 6.93
C LEU A 101 12.10 1.97 6.02
N LEU A 102 12.62 1.08 5.19
CA LEU A 102 13.55 1.42 4.12
C LEU A 102 12.79 1.50 2.80
N LEU A 103 12.33 2.70 2.46
CA LEU A 103 11.58 2.96 1.24
C LEU A 103 12.53 3.28 0.08
N ARG A 104 12.30 2.66 -1.08
CA ARG A 104 13.00 2.98 -2.32
C ARG A 104 12.07 2.98 -3.52
N LEU A 105 12.20 3.98 -4.38
CA LEU A 105 11.55 3.98 -5.68
C LEU A 105 12.50 3.39 -6.71
N VAL A 106 12.00 2.50 -7.53
CA VAL A 106 12.72 1.81 -8.60
C VAL A 106 12.01 2.00 -9.94
N LYS A 107 12.74 1.78 -11.03
CA LYS A 107 12.23 2.02 -12.39
C LYS A 107 11.64 0.78 -13.05
N SER A 108 11.95 -0.41 -12.52
CA SER A 108 11.52 -1.69 -13.08
C SER A 108 11.51 -2.79 -12.02
N LEU A 109 10.83 -3.92 -12.31
CA LEU A 109 10.84 -5.11 -11.46
C LEU A 109 12.24 -5.72 -11.36
N ASP A 110 13.05 -5.67 -12.40
CA ASP A 110 14.43 -6.18 -12.35
C ASP A 110 15.28 -5.37 -11.38
N GLU A 111 15.16 -4.02 -11.42
CA GLU A 111 15.84 -3.16 -10.46
C GLU A 111 15.37 -3.44 -9.03
N GLU A 112 14.07 -3.71 -8.84
CA GLU A 112 13.50 -4.10 -7.55
C GLU A 112 14.09 -5.41 -7.05
N ILE A 113 14.12 -6.45 -7.88
CA ILE A 113 14.70 -7.76 -7.54
C ILE A 113 16.16 -7.61 -7.11
N ASP A 114 16.96 -6.89 -7.88
CA ASP A 114 18.37 -6.68 -7.56
C ASP A 114 18.56 -5.84 -6.28
N LEU A 115 17.71 -4.87 -6.03
CA LEU A 115 17.71 -4.08 -4.81
C LEU A 115 17.38 -4.95 -3.60
N GLN A 116 16.31 -5.73 -3.66
CA GLN A 116 15.87 -6.65 -2.60
C GLN A 116 16.98 -7.67 -2.26
N ARG A 117 17.63 -8.23 -3.30
CA ARG A 117 18.78 -9.14 -3.13
C ARG A 117 19.94 -8.48 -2.42
N ARG A 118 20.29 -7.24 -2.78
CA ARG A 118 21.36 -6.48 -2.12
C ARG A 118 21.02 -6.21 -0.66
N TRP A 119 19.82 -5.71 -0.38
CA TRP A 119 19.36 -5.41 0.97
C TRP A 119 19.42 -6.64 1.88
N TRP A 120 18.89 -7.77 1.39
CA TRP A 120 18.86 -9.02 2.12
C TRP A 120 20.28 -9.54 2.41
N ARG A 121 21.11 -9.65 1.37
CA ARG A 121 22.48 -10.17 1.51
C ARG A 121 23.39 -9.31 2.39
N SER A 122 23.17 -8.02 2.40
CA SER A 122 23.94 -7.08 3.25
C SER A 122 23.38 -6.94 4.66
N GLY A 123 22.24 -7.60 4.98
CA GLY A 123 21.59 -7.50 6.28
C GLY A 123 20.98 -6.10 6.54
N GLN A 124 20.70 -5.31 5.52
CA GLN A 124 20.07 -4.00 5.66
C GLN A 124 18.60 -4.11 6.06
N ILE A 125 17.91 -5.17 5.62
CA ILE A 125 16.52 -5.44 5.96
C ILE A 125 16.37 -6.79 6.66
N ALA A 126 15.39 -6.90 7.53
CA ALA A 126 14.98 -8.14 8.18
C ALA A 126 13.96 -8.92 7.32
N GLY A 127 13.19 -8.23 6.52
CA GLY A 127 12.17 -8.74 5.61
C GLY A 127 11.63 -7.63 4.74
N SER A 128 10.68 -7.94 3.86
CA SER A 128 10.14 -6.96 2.92
C SER A 128 8.63 -7.07 2.75
N VAL A 129 8.01 -5.93 2.48
CA VAL A 129 6.64 -5.84 1.96
C VAL A 129 6.72 -5.66 0.45
N LEU A 130 5.99 -6.48 -0.30
CA LEU A 130 5.86 -6.37 -1.76
C LEU A 130 4.46 -5.92 -2.12
N VAL A 131 4.36 -4.94 -3.00
CA VAL A 131 3.12 -4.37 -3.52
C VAL A 131 3.07 -4.48 -5.05
N ASP A 132 1.96 -4.11 -5.67
CA ASP A 132 1.84 -3.99 -7.14
C ASP A 132 2.20 -5.29 -7.89
N PHE A 133 1.65 -6.42 -7.45
CA PHE A 133 1.86 -7.71 -8.11
C PHE A 133 1.24 -7.75 -9.51
N ARG A 134 1.88 -8.52 -10.38
CA ARG A 134 1.42 -8.83 -11.75
C ARG A 134 1.12 -10.31 -11.90
N GLU A 135 0.41 -10.68 -12.97
CA GLU A 135 0.36 -12.09 -13.37
C GLU A 135 1.77 -12.58 -13.73
N ASN A 136 2.12 -13.79 -13.28
CA ASN A 136 3.45 -14.39 -13.49
C ASN A 136 4.60 -13.47 -13.03
N ASP A 137 4.43 -12.82 -11.88
CA ASP A 137 5.36 -11.83 -11.34
C ASP A 137 6.78 -12.43 -11.14
N PRO A 138 7.81 -11.89 -11.81
CA PRO A 138 9.18 -12.43 -11.74
C PRO A 138 9.82 -12.29 -10.36
N ARG A 139 9.30 -11.41 -9.49
CA ARG A 139 9.76 -11.26 -8.11
C ARG A 139 9.48 -12.50 -7.28
N VAL A 140 8.37 -13.20 -7.57
CA VAL A 140 7.97 -14.40 -6.80
C VAL A 140 9.05 -15.47 -6.81
N PRO A 141 9.45 -16.06 -7.95
CA PRO A 141 10.50 -17.07 -7.95
C PRO A 141 11.87 -16.51 -7.52
N ALA A 142 12.18 -15.26 -7.87
CA ALA A 142 13.48 -14.65 -7.59
C ALA A 142 13.72 -14.42 -6.10
N LEU A 143 12.70 -14.02 -5.33
CA LEU A 143 12.82 -13.71 -3.90
C LEU A 143 12.50 -14.93 -3.02
N ALA A 144 11.65 -15.84 -3.47
CA ALA A 144 11.42 -17.12 -2.78
C ALA A 144 12.72 -17.93 -2.62
N GLN A 145 13.57 -17.95 -3.64
CA GLN A 145 14.88 -18.64 -3.59
C GLN A 145 15.84 -18.04 -2.55
N LEU A 146 15.63 -16.79 -2.11
CA LEU A 146 16.49 -16.16 -1.09
C LEU A 146 16.14 -16.59 0.33
N GLY A 147 14.96 -17.20 0.55
CA GLY A 147 14.44 -17.46 1.89
C GLY A 147 14.22 -16.20 2.73
N MET A 148 14.04 -15.05 2.07
CA MET A 148 13.77 -13.77 2.73
C MET A 148 12.33 -13.75 3.23
N PRO A 149 12.06 -13.32 4.48
CA PRO A 149 10.71 -13.07 4.96
C PRO A 149 10.02 -12.00 4.12
N VAL A 150 8.86 -12.35 3.57
CA VAL A 150 8.08 -11.47 2.70
C VAL A 150 6.60 -11.52 3.08
N VAL A 151 5.96 -10.37 3.10
CA VAL A 151 4.51 -10.25 3.06
C VAL A 151 4.11 -9.55 1.77
N ALA A 152 3.20 -10.17 1.04
CA ALA A 152 2.68 -9.69 -0.23
C ALA A 152 1.34 -8.96 -0.04
N VAL A 153 1.17 -7.82 -0.67
CA VAL A 153 -0.09 -7.06 -0.71
C VAL A 153 -0.75 -7.33 -2.06
N ALA A 154 -1.42 -8.47 -2.16
CA ALA A 154 -2.10 -8.91 -3.39
C ALA A 154 -2.96 -10.15 -3.13
N HIS A 155 -3.87 -10.43 -4.06
CA HIS A 155 -4.65 -11.67 -4.06
C HIS A 155 -3.70 -12.90 -4.07
N PRO A 156 -3.98 -13.96 -3.28
CA PRO A 156 -3.06 -15.10 -3.12
C PRO A 156 -2.75 -15.85 -4.43
N SER A 157 -3.59 -15.77 -5.45
CA SER A 157 -3.31 -16.34 -6.77
C SER A 157 -2.08 -15.74 -7.47
N LEU A 158 -1.59 -14.59 -7.02
CA LEU A 158 -0.48 -13.84 -7.63
C LEU A 158 0.83 -13.97 -6.86
N THR A 159 0.79 -14.44 -5.60
CA THR A 159 1.88 -14.27 -4.63
C THR A 159 2.74 -15.51 -4.43
N GLY A 160 2.36 -16.65 -5.05
CA GLY A 160 3.09 -17.91 -4.91
C GLY A 160 3.20 -18.35 -3.44
N PRO A 161 4.43 -18.58 -2.91
CA PRO A 161 4.61 -19.07 -1.55
C PRO A 161 4.55 -17.97 -0.46
N PHE A 162 4.42 -16.72 -0.84
CA PHE A 162 4.44 -15.62 0.14
C PHE A 162 3.11 -15.51 0.89
N THR A 163 3.19 -15.26 2.19
CA THR A 163 2.03 -14.81 2.96
C THR A 163 1.48 -13.53 2.35
N SER A 164 0.18 -13.49 2.07
CA SER A 164 -0.45 -12.34 1.45
C SER A 164 -1.63 -11.81 2.25
N LEU A 165 -1.78 -10.48 2.23
CA LEU A 165 -2.97 -9.76 2.65
C LEU A 165 -3.58 -9.10 1.43
N TRP A 166 -4.91 -9.16 1.31
CA TRP A 166 -5.63 -8.69 0.14
C TRP A 166 -7.06 -8.25 0.44
N THR A 167 -7.58 -7.36 -0.39
CA THR A 167 -8.99 -6.97 -0.39
C THR A 167 -9.76 -7.76 -1.44
N ASP A 168 -11.05 -8.03 -1.19
CA ASP A 168 -11.90 -8.67 -2.19
C ASP A 168 -12.40 -7.64 -3.22
N ASP A 169 -11.54 -7.35 -4.18
CA ASP A 169 -11.84 -6.44 -5.28
C ASP A 169 -12.99 -6.94 -6.17
N THR A 170 -13.18 -8.26 -6.27
CA THR A 170 -14.26 -8.86 -7.05
C THR A 170 -15.62 -8.52 -6.46
N THR A 171 -15.79 -8.76 -5.16
CA THR A 171 -17.03 -8.41 -4.45
C THR A 171 -17.25 -6.90 -4.46
N ALA A 172 -16.21 -6.10 -4.21
CA ALA A 172 -16.32 -4.66 -4.15
C ALA A 172 -16.74 -4.02 -5.50
N ILE A 173 -16.16 -4.44 -6.62
CA ILE A 173 -16.57 -3.98 -7.96
C ILE A 173 -18.01 -4.42 -8.27
N THR A 174 -18.36 -5.66 -7.93
CA THR A 174 -19.72 -6.18 -8.13
C THR A 174 -20.74 -5.34 -7.37
N GLU A 175 -20.43 -4.96 -6.13
CA GLU A 175 -21.28 -4.09 -5.30
C GLU A 175 -21.40 -2.68 -5.90
N ALA A 176 -20.32 -2.10 -6.39
CA ALA A 176 -20.32 -0.79 -7.05
C ALA A 176 -21.23 -0.78 -8.30
N VAL A 177 -21.13 -1.82 -9.14
CA VAL A 177 -21.97 -1.94 -10.34
C VAL A 177 -23.44 -2.16 -9.94
N ARG A 178 -23.74 -3.03 -8.98
CA ARG A 178 -25.09 -3.28 -8.46
C ARG A 178 -25.73 -2.01 -7.91
N TYR A 179 -24.98 -1.22 -7.15
CA TYR A 179 -25.46 0.04 -6.62
C TYR A 179 -25.86 1.01 -7.74
N LEU A 180 -25.01 1.20 -8.74
CA LEU A 180 -25.32 2.08 -9.87
C LEU A 180 -26.52 1.53 -10.70
N ALA A 181 -26.58 0.22 -10.89
CA ALA A 181 -27.73 -0.41 -11.56
C ALA A 181 -29.05 -0.22 -10.77
N ALA A 182 -29.00 -0.29 -9.44
CA ALA A 182 -30.15 -0.04 -8.56
C ALA A 182 -30.64 1.41 -8.63
N LEU A 183 -29.74 2.39 -8.88
CA LEU A 183 -30.11 3.78 -9.18
C LEU A 183 -30.75 3.96 -10.57
N GLY A 184 -30.70 2.93 -11.43
CA GLY A 184 -31.29 2.94 -12.77
C GLY A 184 -30.25 3.12 -13.90
N HIS A 185 -28.95 3.17 -13.59
CA HIS A 185 -27.91 3.25 -14.63
C HIS A 185 -27.85 1.95 -15.44
N ARG A 186 -27.82 2.09 -16.75
CA ARG A 186 -27.67 0.96 -17.69
C ARG A 186 -26.41 1.12 -18.58
N SER A 187 -25.86 2.32 -18.67
CA SER A 187 -24.61 2.61 -19.37
C SER A 187 -23.58 3.05 -18.35
N ILE A 188 -22.79 2.09 -17.88
CA ILE A 188 -21.75 2.25 -16.85
C ILE A 188 -20.40 2.00 -17.54
N SER A 189 -19.41 2.83 -17.27
CA SER A 189 -18.04 2.65 -17.75
C SER A 189 -17.05 2.60 -16.57
N ARG A 190 -15.88 2.05 -16.80
CA ARG A 190 -14.80 2.01 -15.81
C ARG A 190 -13.53 2.68 -16.37
N ILE A 191 -12.87 3.47 -15.53
CA ILE A 191 -11.53 3.98 -15.77
C ILE A 191 -10.62 3.32 -14.76
N GLY A 192 -9.88 2.32 -15.23
CA GLY A 192 -8.98 1.50 -14.43
C GLY A 192 -7.55 1.98 -14.47
N GLY A 193 -6.73 1.41 -13.60
CA GLY A 193 -5.30 1.62 -13.58
C GLY A 193 -4.55 0.82 -14.64
N THR A 194 -3.25 0.64 -14.42
CA THR A 194 -2.34 -0.09 -15.31
C THR A 194 -2.79 -1.54 -15.51
N ALA A 195 -2.97 -1.94 -16.76
CA ALA A 195 -3.47 -3.27 -17.12
C ALA A 195 -2.56 -4.44 -16.69
N GLU A 196 -1.31 -4.16 -16.38
CA GLU A 196 -0.35 -5.19 -15.93
C GLU A 196 -0.52 -5.56 -14.46
N LEU A 197 -1.17 -4.72 -13.66
CA LEU A 197 -1.31 -4.94 -12.22
C LEU A 197 -2.46 -5.89 -11.92
N GLY A 198 -2.20 -6.90 -11.09
CA GLY A 198 -3.14 -7.97 -10.81
C GLY A 198 -4.48 -7.49 -10.25
N HIS A 199 -4.49 -6.49 -9.35
CA HIS A 199 -5.73 -5.91 -8.87
C HIS A 199 -6.52 -5.18 -9.97
N SER A 200 -5.86 -4.52 -10.93
CA SER A 200 -6.52 -3.89 -12.08
C SER A 200 -7.16 -4.94 -12.99
N VAL A 201 -6.49 -6.09 -13.19
CA VAL A 201 -7.01 -7.22 -13.97
C VAL A 201 -8.23 -7.84 -13.27
N ILE A 202 -8.12 -8.09 -11.95
CA ILE A 202 -9.23 -8.65 -11.15
C ILE A 202 -10.45 -7.72 -11.21
N ARG A 203 -10.27 -6.42 -11.00
CA ARG A 203 -11.35 -5.43 -11.08
C ARG A 203 -11.97 -5.35 -12.47
N ALA A 204 -11.16 -5.45 -13.53
CA ALA A 204 -11.65 -5.43 -14.91
C ALA A 204 -12.54 -6.65 -15.21
N ALA A 205 -12.09 -7.84 -14.82
CA ALA A 205 -12.87 -9.08 -15.00
C ALA A 205 -14.16 -9.05 -14.17
N ALA A 206 -14.08 -8.59 -12.92
CA ALA A 206 -15.25 -8.46 -12.02
C ALA A 206 -16.27 -7.46 -12.57
N PHE A 207 -15.83 -6.33 -13.14
CA PHE A 207 -16.70 -5.36 -13.78
C PHE A 207 -17.46 -5.97 -14.96
N THR A 208 -16.76 -6.66 -15.86
CA THR A 208 -17.38 -7.34 -17.01
C THR A 208 -18.41 -8.38 -16.56
N ALA A 209 -18.05 -9.20 -15.58
CA ALA A 209 -18.94 -10.22 -15.02
C ALA A 209 -20.19 -9.59 -14.38
N ALA A 210 -20.03 -8.56 -13.55
CA ALA A 210 -21.13 -7.89 -12.88
C ALA A 210 -22.11 -7.23 -13.86
N MET A 211 -21.61 -6.63 -14.95
CA MET A 211 -22.45 -6.07 -16.03
C MET A 211 -23.27 -7.16 -16.72
N ALA A 212 -22.62 -8.29 -17.04
CA ALA A 212 -23.29 -9.43 -17.68
C ALA A 212 -24.36 -10.07 -16.77
N ASP A 213 -24.05 -10.30 -15.50
CA ASP A 213 -24.95 -10.91 -14.51
C ASP A 213 -26.23 -10.08 -14.31
N LEU A 214 -26.14 -8.76 -14.48
CA LEU A 214 -27.28 -7.84 -14.39
C LEU A 214 -27.99 -7.61 -15.73
N GLY A 215 -27.59 -8.29 -16.80
CA GLY A 215 -28.14 -8.09 -18.14
C GLY A 215 -27.97 -6.66 -18.66
N LEU A 216 -26.86 -6.00 -18.24
CA LEU A 216 -26.49 -4.66 -18.70
C LEU A 216 -25.65 -4.76 -19.99
N PRO A 217 -25.71 -3.74 -20.87
CA PRO A 217 -24.78 -3.65 -22.00
C PRO A 217 -23.33 -3.67 -21.53
N GLU A 218 -22.43 -4.21 -22.33
CA GLU A 218 -21.02 -4.20 -22.04
C GLU A 218 -20.52 -2.76 -21.83
N GLY A 219 -19.98 -2.50 -20.65
CA GLY A 219 -19.44 -1.20 -20.29
C GLY A 219 -18.04 -0.98 -20.85
N ARG A 220 -17.78 0.24 -21.34
CA ARG A 220 -16.43 0.58 -21.80
C ARG A 220 -15.46 0.63 -20.62
N GLN A 221 -14.31 0.00 -20.77
CA GLN A 221 -13.21 0.06 -19.80
C GLN A 221 -12.00 0.74 -20.45
N LEU A 222 -11.45 1.76 -19.81
CA LEU A 222 -10.24 2.44 -20.23
C LEU A 222 -9.15 2.25 -19.17
N THR A 223 -7.93 2.00 -19.62
CA THR A 223 -6.75 1.85 -18.76
C THR A 223 -5.94 3.14 -18.70
N THR A 224 -5.34 3.40 -17.55
CA THR A 224 -4.52 4.58 -17.26
C THR A 224 -3.27 4.15 -16.49
N ASP A 225 -2.49 5.12 -16.05
CA ASP A 225 -1.36 4.92 -15.13
C ASP A 225 -1.69 5.34 -13.68
N PHE A 226 -2.96 5.46 -13.32
CA PHE A 226 -3.49 5.99 -12.05
C PHE A 226 -3.32 7.49 -11.84
N SER A 227 -2.69 8.22 -12.78
CA SER A 227 -2.53 9.66 -12.64
C SER A 227 -3.83 10.42 -12.92
N GLY A 228 -3.97 11.59 -12.30
CA GLY A 228 -5.09 12.50 -12.60
C GLY A 228 -5.09 12.96 -14.06
N GLU A 229 -3.91 13.12 -14.69
CA GLU A 229 -3.80 13.54 -16.10
C GLU A 229 -4.40 12.48 -17.04
N THR A 230 -4.01 11.22 -16.90
CA THR A 230 -4.54 10.14 -17.74
C THR A 230 -5.99 9.84 -17.40
N GLY A 231 -6.39 9.96 -16.12
CA GLY A 231 -7.78 9.88 -15.68
C GLY A 231 -8.65 10.95 -16.33
N ALA A 232 -8.19 12.21 -16.36
CA ALA A 232 -8.89 13.31 -17.05
C ALA A 232 -9.04 13.04 -18.56
N ARG A 233 -7.97 12.58 -19.21
CA ARG A 233 -7.99 12.23 -20.65
C ARG A 233 -8.98 11.11 -20.95
N ALA A 234 -8.97 10.05 -20.14
CA ALA A 234 -9.90 8.93 -20.27
C ALA A 234 -11.35 9.37 -20.04
N THR A 235 -11.60 10.20 -19.01
CA THR A 235 -12.92 10.78 -18.74
C THR A 235 -13.42 11.61 -19.93
N ARG A 236 -12.59 12.50 -20.47
CA ARG A 236 -12.96 13.32 -21.65
C ARG A 236 -13.30 12.44 -22.85
N SER A 237 -12.53 11.38 -23.09
CA SER A 237 -12.82 10.41 -24.16
C SER A 237 -14.19 9.74 -23.99
N LEU A 238 -14.54 9.31 -22.78
CA LEU A 238 -15.86 8.70 -22.50
C LEU A 238 -17.00 9.72 -22.67
N LEU A 239 -16.81 10.92 -22.15
CA LEU A 239 -17.87 11.96 -22.16
C LEU A 239 -18.08 12.62 -23.52
N SER A 240 -17.10 12.53 -24.42
CA SER A 240 -17.20 13.02 -25.82
C SER A 240 -17.74 11.96 -26.78
N ALA A 241 -17.96 10.72 -26.34
CA ALA A 241 -18.47 9.66 -27.20
C ALA A 241 -19.94 9.90 -27.58
N ALA A 242 -20.34 9.39 -28.76
CA ALA A 242 -21.74 9.44 -29.21
C ALA A 242 -22.68 8.77 -28.20
N GLU A 243 -22.28 7.61 -27.69
CA GLU A 243 -22.95 6.92 -26.60
C GLU A 243 -22.21 7.18 -25.28
N ARG A 244 -22.58 8.27 -24.62
CA ARG A 244 -21.99 8.67 -23.35
C ARG A 244 -22.49 7.76 -22.24
N PRO A 245 -21.58 7.28 -21.33
CA PRO A 245 -22.02 6.60 -20.12
C PRO A 245 -22.80 7.55 -19.20
N THR A 246 -23.67 6.99 -18.38
CA THR A 246 -24.39 7.74 -17.35
C THR A 246 -23.74 7.62 -15.97
N ALA A 247 -22.78 6.69 -15.80
CA ALA A 247 -21.95 6.55 -14.62
C ALA A 247 -20.54 6.07 -15.00
N ILE A 248 -19.55 6.51 -14.21
CA ILE A 248 -18.15 6.09 -14.34
C ILE A 248 -17.64 5.64 -12.97
N ILE A 249 -17.05 4.44 -12.92
CA ILE A 249 -16.29 3.92 -11.78
C ILE A 249 -14.80 4.15 -12.05
N TYR A 250 -14.09 4.72 -11.08
CA TYR A 250 -12.64 4.96 -11.14
C TYR A 250 -11.92 4.04 -10.17
N ASP A 251 -10.75 3.56 -10.56
CA ASP A 251 -9.92 2.67 -9.72
C ASP A 251 -9.14 3.39 -8.62
N ASN A 252 -9.10 4.72 -8.61
CA ASN A 252 -8.65 5.52 -7.48
C ASN A 252 -9.39 6.88 -7.42
N ASP A 253 -9.21 7.57 -6.31
CA ASP A 253 -9.83 8.86 -6.04
C ASP A 253 -9.21 10.01 -6.85
N LEU A 254 -7.89 9.98 -7.08
CA LEU A 254 -7.21 11.03 -7.85
C LEU A 254 -7.76 11.14 -9.29
N MET A 255 -8.01 10.01 -9.95
CA MET A 255 -8.65 9.99 -11.26
C MET A 255 -10.11 10.46 -11.22
N ALA A 256 -10.84 10.11 -10.14
CA ALA A 256 -12.22 10.55 -9.97
C ALA A 256 -12.32 12.07 -9.76
N VAL A 257 -11.41 12.67 -8.98
CA VAL A 257 -11.30 14.13 -8.80
C VAL A 257 -11.00 14.82 -10.13
N ALA A 258 -10.06 14.27 -10.91
CA ALA A 258 -9.76 14.77 -12.24
C ALA A 258 -10.98 14.64 -13.19
N GLY A 259 -11.71 13.53 -13.09
CA GLY A 259 -12.95 13.30 -13.82
C GLY A 259 -14.05 14.29 -13.46
N LEU A 260 -14.18 14.65 -12.19
CA LEU A 260 -15.11 15.68 -11.72
C LEU A 260 -14.79 17.04 -12.36
N SER A 261 -13.50 17.40 -12.41
CA SER A 261 -13.04 18.63 -13.07
C SER A 261 -13.39 18.63 -14.57
N VAL A 262 -13.14 17.51 -15.28
CA VAL A 262 -13.49 17.36 -16.69
C VAL A 262 -15.00 17.48 -16.92
N ALA A 263 -15.82 16.88 -16.08
CA ALA A 263 -17.28 17.01 -16.18
C ALA A 263 -17.71 18.49 -16.07
N ALA A 264 -17.15 19.23 -15.10
CA ALA A 264 -17.43 20.65 -14.94
C ALA A 264 -16.96 21.49 -16.16
N GLU A 265 -15.75 21.24 -16.70
CA GLU A 265 -15.25 21.89 -17.91
C GLU A 265 -16.14 21.65 -19.15
N MET A 266 -16.77 20.47 -19.22
CA MET A 266 -17.70 20.10 -20.29
C MET A 266 -19.15 20.57 -20.02
N GLY A 267 -19.40 21.30 -18.96
CA GLY A 267 -20.71 21.80 -18.58
C GLY A 267 -21.68 20.74 -18.08
N LEU A 268 -21.17 19.58 -17.63
CA LEU A 268 -21.96 18.49 -17.10
C LEU A 268 -22.11 18.59 -15.59
N ARG A 269 -23.31 18.41 -15.09
CA ARG A 269 -23.61 18.43 -13.67
C ARG A 269 -23.44 17.03 -13.07
N VAL A 270 -22.67 16.93 -12.03
CA VAL A 270 -22.53 15.70 -11.23
C VAL A 270 -23.42 15.87 -9.99
N PRO A 271 -24.35 14.97 -9.69
CA PRO A 271 -24.63 13.70 -10.37
C PRO A 271 -25.71 13.78 -11.49
N ALA A 272 -26.33 14.93 -11.74
CA ALA A 272 -27.55 15.05 -12.55
C ALA A 272 -27.38 14.59 -14.03
N ASP A 273 -26.20 14.83 -14.62
CA ASP A 273 -25.91 14.46 -16.01
C ASP A 273 -24.95 13.25 -16.10
N ILE A 274 -24.15 13.02 -15.06
CA ILE A 274 -23.20 11.90 -14.95
C ILE A 274 -22.92 11.57 -13.47
N SER A 275 -22.98 10.30 -13.08
CA SER A 275 -22.55 9.82 -11.76
C SER A 275 -21.08 9.42 -11.79
N LEU A 276 -20.32 9.79 -10.76
CA LEU A 276 -18.92 9.44 -10.59
C LEU A 276 -18.74 8.68 -9.27
N LEU A 277 -18.07 7.53 -9.31
CA LEU A 277 -17.77 6.69 -8.16
C LEU A 277 -16.26 6.47 -8.09
N ALA A 278 -15.65 6.86 -6.97
CA ALA A 278 -14.23 6.74 -6.71
C ALA A 278 -13.87 5.42 -6.01
N TRP A 279 -12.58 5.18 -5.85
CA TRP A 279 -12.01 4.10 -5.05
C TRP A 279 -11.09 4.69 -3.99
N ASP A 280 -10.82 3.94 -2.91
CA ASP A 280 -9.93 4.26 -1.77
C ASP A 280 -10.49 5.25 -0.74
N ASP A 281 -11.33 6.19 -1.11
CA ASP A 281 -12.01 7.14 -0.22
C ASP A 281 -11.09 8.03 0.63
N SER A 282 -10.02 8.54 0.07
CA SER A 282 -9.15 9.48 0.78
C SER A 282 -9.86 10.81 1.10
N GLN A 283 -9.15 11.70 1.76
CA GLN A 283 -9.65 13.07 2.03
C GLN A 283 -10.05 13.81 0.75
N LEU A 284 -9.46 13.49 -0.40
CA LEU A 284 -9.82 14.10 -1.68
C LEU A 284 -11.30 13.93 -2.00
N CYS A 285 -11.86 12.74 -1.76
CA CYS A 285 -13.29 12.48 -2.00
C CYS A 285 -14.22 13.38 -1.18
N LYS A 286 -13.81 13.78 0.02
CA LYS A 286 -14.60 14.59 0.94
C LYS A 286 -14.50 16.09 0.66
N LEU A 287 -13.39 16.53 0.05
CA LEU A 287 -13.07 17.95 -0.20
C LEU A 287 -13.60 18.45 -1.54
N THR A 288 -14.08 17.58 -2.43
CA THR A 288 -14.69 17.97 -3.71
C THR A 288 -16.11 18.50 -3.53
N HIS A 289 -16.60 19.19 -4.56
CA HIS A 289 -18.01 19.59 -4.63
C HIS A 289 -18.60 19.19 -6.00
N PRO A 290 -19.59 18.28 -6.03
CA PRO A 290 -20.09 17.50 -4.90
C PRO A 290 -19.03 16.57 -4.29
N PRO A 291 -19.16 16.16 -3.01
CA PRO A 291 -18.29 15.13 -2.44
C PRO A 291 -18.45 13.80 -3.18
N LEU A 292 -17.34 13.11 -3.45
CA LEU A 292 -17.33 11.88 -4.22
C LEU A 292 -17.81 10.68 -3.39
N SER A 293 -18.78 9.94 -3.94
CA SER A 293 -19.11 8.59 -3.49
C SER A 293 -17.94 7.66 -3.79
N ALA A 294 -17.64 6.73 -2.92
CA ALA A 294 -16.47 5.87 -3.08
C ALA A 294 -16.66 4.46 -2.54
N MET A 295 -15.87 3.52 -3.05
CA MET A 295 -15.61 2.26 -2.37
C MET A 295 -14.54 2.52 -1.31
N SER A 296 -14.93 2.41 -0.04
CA SER A 296 -14.11 2.81 1.11
C SER A 296 -13.52 1.62 1.82
N HIS A 297 -12.26 1.68 2.18
CA HIS A 297 -11.62 0.77 3.12
C HIS A 297 -10.59 1.51 3.96
N ASP A 298 -10.26 0.95 5.13
CA ASP A 298 -9.27 1.55 6.03
C ASP A 298 -7.85 1.18 5.59
N ILE A 299 -7.25 2.02 4.73
CA ILE A 299 -5.92 1.80 4.16
C ILE A 299 -4.84 1.86 5.26
N HIS A 300 -5.01 2.72 6.27
CA HIS A 300 -4.10 2.79 7.41
C HIS A 300 -4.13 1.48 8.22
N ALA A 301 -5.31 0.98 8.57
CA ALA A 301 -5.45 -0.30 9.25
C ALA A 301 -4.88 -1.45 8.40
N PHE A 302 -5.06 -1.42 7.07
CA PHE A 302 -4.48 -2.38 6.16
C PHE A 302 -2.95 -2.38 6.22
N GLY A 303 -2.31 -1.22 6.16
CA GLY A 303 -0.86 -1.10 6.33
C GLY A 303 -0.37 -1.64 7.67
N ALA A 304 -1.10 -1.33 8.76
CA ALA A 304 -0.80 -1.85 10.09
C ALA A 304 -0.90 -3.38 10.17
N ASP A 305 -1.92 -3.99 9.52
CA ASP A 305 -2.07 -5.45 9.46
C ASP A 305 -0.94 -6.12 8.68
N VAL A 306 -0.51 -5.51 7.59
CA VAL A 306 0.65 -5.97 6.81
C VAL A 306 1.92 -5.98 7.66
N ALA A 307 2.17 -4.92 8.44
CA ALA A 307 3.34 -4.85 9.32
C ALA A 307 3.25 -5.89 10.45
N ARG A 308 2.10 -6.05 11.12
CA ARG A 308 1.88 -7.08 12.14
C ARG A 308 2.15 -8.48 11.61
N THR A 309 1.58 -8.77 10.43
CA THR A 309 1.79 -10.05 9.74
C THR A 309 3.27 -10.30 9.43
N LEU A 310 3.98 -9.26 8.98
CA LEU A 310 5.41 -9.40 8.71
C LEU A 310 6.21 -9.71 9.98
N TYR A 311 5.89 -9.11 11.13
CA TYR A 311 6.54 -9.47 12.40
C TYR A 311 6.24 -10.92 12.83
N GLU A 312 5.05 -11.43 12.54
CA GLU A 312 4.76 -12.86 12.77
C GLU A 312 5.60 -13.76 11.88
N VAL A 313 5.71 -13.44 10.59
CA VAL A 313 6.59 -14.16 9.63
C VAL A 313 8.06 -14.09 10.08
N LEU A 314 8.53 -12.91 10.51
CA LEU A 314 9.88 -12.71 11.04
C LEU A 314 10.16 -13.53 12.32
N SER A 315 9.13 -13.81 13.12
CA SER A 315 9.24 -14.67 14.30
C SER A 315 9.28 -16.17 13.95
N GLY A 316 9.21 -16.52 12.67
CA GLY A 316 9.18 -17.90 12.18
C GLY A 316 7.80 -18.56 12.22
N LYS A 317 6.73 -17.80 12.45
CA LYS A 317 5.37 -18.34 12.36
C LYS A 317 4.98 -18.51 10.90
N HIS A 318 4.30 -19.62 10.61
CA HIS A 318 3.61 -19.78 9.34
C HIS A 318 2.27 -19.05 9.43
N VAL A 319 2.10 -18.01 8.65
CA VAL A 319 0.86 -17.24 8.56
C VAL A 319 0.20 -17.51 7.21
N ALA A 320 -1.02 -18.04 7.25
CA ALA A 320 -1.79 -18.28 6.03
C ALA A 320 -2.18 -16.93 5.37
N PRO A 321 -2.30 -16.89 4.04
CA PRO A 321 -2.91 -15.74 3.36
C PRO A 321 -4.28 -15.41 3.94
N HIS A 322 -4.58 -14.14 4.17
CA HIS A 322 -5.88 -13.76 4.70
C HIS A 322 -6.41 -12.48 4.07
N GLN A 323 -7.72 -12.45 3.91
CA GLN A 323 -8.45 -11.31 3.40
C GLN A 323 -8.66 -10.29 4.51
N VAL A 324 -8.35 -9.02 4.23
CA VAL A 324 -8.77 -7.90 5.07
C VAL A 324 -10.21 -7.49 4.72
N PRO A 325 -10.87 -6.63 5.51
CA PRO A 325 -12.24 -6.22 5.22
C PRO A 325 -12.41 -5.74 3.78
N THR A 326 -13.43 -6.28 3.09
CA THR A 326 -13.79 -5.87 1.73
C THR A 326 -14.16 -4.40 1.70
N PRO A 327 -13.71 -3.62 0.70
CA PRO A 327 -14.15 -2.25 0.52
C PRO A 327 -15.68 -2.16 0.43
N THR A 328 -16.27 -1.21 1.16
CA THR A 328 -17.72 -0.99 1.20
C THR A 328 -18.10 0.32 0.55
N PHE A 329 -19.31 0.37 -0.01
CA PHE A 329 -19.77 1.58 -0.67
C PHE A 329 -20.16 2.67 0.35
N THR A 330 -19.58 3.87 0.17
CA THR A 330 -19.90 5.09 0.93
C THR A 330 -20.58 6.09 0.01
N PRO A 331 -21.93 6.25 0.10
CA PRO A 331 -22.67 7.19 -0.73
C PRO A 331 -22.40 8.64 -0.34
N ARG A 332 -22.25 9.52 -1.36
CA ARG A 332 -22.16 10.98 -1.20
C ARG A 332 -22.87 11.69 -2.36
N GLY A 333 -22.48 12.92 -2.66
CA GLY A 333 -23.16 13.78 -3.62
C GLY A 333 -22.86 13.52 -5.09
N SER A 334 -21.89 12.64 -5.44
CA SER A 334 -21.49 12.44 -6.83
C SER A 334 -22.21 11.30 -7.56
N THR A 335 -23.09 10.58 -6.88
CA THR A 335 -23.92 9.53 -7.49
C THR A 335 -25.42 9.83 -7.27
N GLY A 336 -26.22 9.56 -8.28
CA GLY A 336 -27.66 9.79 -8.26
C GLY A 336 -28.33 9.05 -9.42
N PRO A 337 -29.65 9.14 -9.62
CA PRO A 337 -30.33 8.52 -10.75
C PRO A 337 -29.80 9.04 -12.10
N PRO A 338 -29.80 8.19 -13.17
CA PRO A 338 -29.36 8.62 -14.48
C PRO A 338 -30.24 9.74 -15.03
N PRO A 339 -29.71 10.62 -15.94
CA PRO A 339 -30.52 11.62 -16.59
C PRO A 339 -31.68 10.98 -17.34
N LYS A 340 -32.86 11.60 -17.27
CA LYS A 340 -34.02 11.17 -18.07
C LYS A 340 -33.64 11.34 -19.54
N ARG A 341 -33.69 10.23 -20.31
CA ARG A 341 -33.58 10.33 -21.78
C ARG A 341 -34.71 11.22 -22.29
N GLN A 342 -34.36 12.35 -22.91
CA GLN A 342 -35.32 13.14 -23.70
C GLN A 342 -35.71 12.41 -24.94
#